data_dd71d477fe94ebc41b05d66281bd017a
#
_entry.id   dd71d477fe94ebc41b05d66281bd017a
#
_cell.length_a   1.000
_cell.length_b   1.000
_cell.length_c   1.000
_cell.angle_alpha   90.00
_cell.angle_beta   90.00
_cell.angle_gamma   90.00
#
_symmetry.space_group_name_H-M   'P 1'
#
loop_
_entity.id
_entity.type
_entity.pdbx_description
1 polymer ?
#
loop_
_entity_poly.entity_id
_entity_poly.type
_entity_poly.pdbx_seq_one_letter_code
_entity_poly.pdbx_strand_id
1 'polypeptide(L)'
;MTTLSIRITGAREAFAARARWVLETLAEGLGHEAVFTDGESDITYAPDPPDSGIWIPMQREAQAFFEGQEAFPGETVHHAAGLTLLFAPTAQDAPIPGDIVASAFYLLARWDEYRVADRDRFGRLPFARSAFTHIEGLDIEDPAVEGYLAALRTALGLPAPSSWTVHLTHDIDRIRRHTARGIARSVKRRGPGAVGDLVHHDPWDNLTDLLETTWRRGLRSTVFLIGRNRHRLDGTPRRTYERERRNLAAAVHAMGGEVALHGAFASSESEQALQEEVAVLRGEAGDIRGVRFHYLR
;
A
#
# COMPACT_ATOMS: atom_id res chain seq x y z
N MET A 1 20.59 10.25 7.37
CA MET A 1 19.69 9.46 8.23
C MET A 1 20.51 8.97 9.40
N THR A 2 19.95 8.98 10.60
CA THR A 2 20.54 8.31 11.77
C THR A 2 20.31 6.80 11.64
N THR A 3 21.16 5.99 12.26
CA THR A 3 21.06 4.53 12.18
C THR A 3 20.45 3.96 13.47
N LEU A 4 19.76 2.83 13.36
CA LEU A 4 19.38 1.96 14.48
C LEU A 4 20.11 0.64 14.33
N SER A 5 20.87 0.25 15.36
CA SER A 5 21.50 -1.05 15.43
C SER A 5 20.49 -2.11 15.87
N ILE A 6 20.40 -3.20 15.11
CA ILE A 6 19.41 -4.25 15.30
C ILE A 6 20.11 -5.61 15.37
N ARG A 7 19.76 -6.40 16.38
CA ARG A 7 20.21 -7.78 16.52
C ARG A 7 19.03 -8.75 16.40
N ILE A 8 19.21 -9.81 15.61
CA ILE A 8 18.27 -10.92 15.49
C ILE A 8 18.96 -12.18 16.01
N THR A 9 18.41 -12.81 17.04
CA THR A 9 18.98 -14.02 17.64
C THR A 9 17.91 -15.09 17.79
N GLY A 10 18.22 -16.33 17.42
CA GLY A 10 17.29 -17.46 17.59
C GLY A 10 16.14 -17.53 16.60
N ALA A 11 16.13 -16.69 15.57
CA ALA A 11 15.14 -16.78 14.49
C ALA A 11 15.31 -18.10 13.71
N ARG A 12 14.18 -18.70 13.33
CA ARG A 12 14.18 -19.84 12.40
C ARG A 12 14.71 -19.37 11.05
N GLU A 13 15.50 -20.20 10.37
CA GLU A 13 16.14 -19.84 9.11
C GLU A 13 15.11 -19.35 8.06
N ALA A 14 13.99 -20.05 7.95
CA ALA A 14 12.91 -19.68 7.02
C ALA A 14 12.24 -18.32 7.35
N PHE A 15 12.36 -17.82 8.57
CA PHE A 15 11.75 -16.56 8.98
C PHE A 15 12.76 -15.40 9.11
N ALA A 16 14.06 -15.69 9.16
CA ALA A 16 15.10 -14.68 9.39
C ALA A 16 15.08 -13.54 8.36
N ALA A 17 14.92 -13.86 7.08
CA ALA A 17 14.82 -12.84 6.02
C ALA A 17 13.56 -11.98 6.13
N ARG A 18 12.45 -12.58 6.55
CA ARG A 18 11.17 -11.87 6.79
C ARG A 18 11.27 -10.92 7.98
N ALA A 19 11.87 -11.39 9.07
CA ALA A 19 12.11 -10.57 10.25
C ALA A 19 13.02 -9.38 9.92
N ARG A 20 14.08 -9.60 9.14
CA ARG A 20 14.96 -8.53 8.66
C ARG A 20 14.21 -7.48 7.88
N TRP A 21 13.41 -7.88 6.91
CA TRP A 21 12.61 -6.98 6.10
C TRP A 21 11.63 -6.15 6.93
N VAL A 22 10.95 -6.77 7.91
CA VAL A 22 10.03 -6.03 8.80
C VAL A 22 10.80 -5.03 9.65
N LEU A 23 11.92 -5.42 10.24
CA LEU A 23 12.73 -4.54 11.09
C LEU A 23 13.33 -3.38 10.30
N GLU A 24 13.74 -3.59 9.03
CA GLU A 24 14.13 -2.53 8.11
C GLU A 24 12.94 -1.55 7.86
N THR A 25 11.76 -2.09 7.58
CA THR A 25 10.53 -1.29 7.37
C THR A 25 10.15 -0.48 8.61
N LEU A 26 10.25 -1.09 9.80
CA LEU A 26 9.96 -0.38 11.07
C LEU A 26 11.01 0.70 11.35
N ALA A 27 12.31 0.43 11.12
CA ALA A 27 13.36 1.43 11.27
C ALA A 27 13.16 2.62 10.33
N GLU A 28 12.81 2.36 9.06
CA GLU A 28 12.48 3.39 8.08
C GLU A 28 11.26 4.23 8.55
N GLY A 29 10.21 3.59 9.07
CA GLY A 29 9.04 4.26 9.66
C GLY A 29 9.37 5.12 10.88
N LEU A 30 10.45 4.80 11.59
CA LEU A 30 11.01 5.63 12.66
C LEU A 30 11.92 6.76 12.16
N GLY A 31 12.24 6.79 10.86
CA GLY A 31 13.14 7.77 10.22
C GLY A 31 14.63 7.40 10.31
N HIS A 32 14.94 6.12 10.49
CA HIS A 32 16.29 5.58 10.68
C HIS A 32 16.62 4.53 9.61
N GLU A 33 17.92 4.30 9.42
CA GLU A 33 18.42 3.18 8.64
C GLU A 33 18.73 2.01 9.59
N ALA A 34 18.29 0.80 9.24
CA ALA A 34 18.58 -0.41 10.01
C ALA A 34 20.01 -0.91 9.75
N VAL A 35 20.79 -1.09 10.80
CA VAL A 35 22.13 -1.71 10.73
C VAL A 35 22.13 -2.98 11.59
N PHE A 36 22.26 -4.13 10.93
CA PHE A 36 22.26 -5.42 11.64
C PHE A 36 23.64 -5.75 12.21
N THR A 37 23.65 -6.20 13.47
CA THR A 37 24.88 -6.50 14.24
C THR A 37 24.71 -7.77 15.07
N ASP A 38 25.80 -8.41 15.40
CA ASP A 38 25.85 -9.52 16.36
C ASP A 38 26.20 -9.06 17.79
N GLY A 39 26.61 -7.78 17.96
CA GLY A 39 27.00 -7.18 19.23
C GLY A 39 25.83 -6.49 19.96
N GLU A 40 26.20 -5.48 20.78
CA GLU A 40 25.21 -4.59 21.41
C GLU A 40 24.34 -3.91 20.35
N SER A 41 23.06 -3.71 20.66
CA SER A 41 22.08 -3.18 19.71
C SER A 41 21.02 -2.34 20.42
N ASP A 42 20.47 -1.35 19.68
CA ASP A 42 19.35 -0.54 20.14
C ASP A 42 18.07 -1.39 20.25
N ILE A 43 17.88 -2.32 19.31
CA ILE A 43 16.76 -3.26 19.26
C ILE A 43 17.29 -4.69 19.15
N THR A 44 16.77 -5.57 20.00
CA THR A 44 17.02 -7.02 19.91
C THR A 44 15.70 -7.76 19.69
N TYR A 45 15.59 -8.50 18.59
CA TYR A 45 14.52 -9.46 18.33
C TYR A 45 15.00 -10.85 18.69
N ALA A 46 14.55 -11.38 19.82
CA ALA A 46 15.04 -12.62 20.41
C ALA A 46 13.98 -13.32 21.27
N PRO A 47 14.08 -14.67 21.49
CA PRO A 47 13.22 -15.40 22.41
C PRO A 47 13.33 -14.90 23.86
N ASP A 48 14.55 -14.59 24.29
CA ASP A 48 14.86 -14.17 25.65
C ASP A 48 15.28 -12.69 25.69
N PRO A 49 15.02 -11.98 26.80
CA PRO A 49 15.40 -10.59 26.94
C PRO A 49 16.93 -10.43 26.89
N PRO A 50 17.45 -9.40 26.19
CA PRO A 50 18.87 -9.07 26.18
C PRO A 50 19.29 -8.35 27.47
N ASP A 51 20.60 -8.26 27.70
CA ASP A 51 21.16 -7.50 28.83
C ASP A 51 20.96 -5.98 28.65
N SER A 52 20.82 -5.49 27.42
CA SER A 52 20.65 -4.07 27.09
C SER A 52 19.84 -3.87 25.80
N GLY A 53 19.35 -2.64 25.62
CA GLY A 53 18.53 -2.27 24.45
C GLY A 53 17.06 -2.65 24.57
N ILE A 54 16.29 -2.35 23.55
CA ILE A 54 14.87 -2.65 23.50
C ILE A 54 14.67 -4.08 23.02
N TRP A 55 13.97 -4.86 23.80
CA TRP A 55 13.61 -6.23 23.46
C TRP A 55 12.27 -6.29 22.74
N ILE A 56 12.25 -6.96 21.61
CA ILE A 56 11.03 -7.42 20.94
C ILE A 56 10.98 -8.94 21.15
N PRO A 57 10.00 -9.45 21.91
CA PRO A 57 9.84 -10.89 22.14
C PRO A 57 9.59 -11.64 20.84
N MET A 58 10.47 -12.61 20.56
CA MET A 58 10.32 -13.51 19.43
C MET A 58 9.59 -14.77 19.87
N GLN A 59 8.55 -15.15 19.13
CA GLN A 59 7.75 -16.34 19.40
C GLN A 59 8.00 -17.43 18.37
N ARG A 60 8.40 -18.60 18.83
CA ARG A 60 8.65 -19.75 17.93
C ARG A 60 7.39 -20.23 17.24
N GLU A 61 6.26 -20.18 17.95
CA GLU A 61 4.95 -20.54 17.43
C GLU A 61 4.51 -19.60 16.31
N ALA A 62 4.73 -18.30 16.48
CA ALA A 62 4.46 -17.31 15.45
C ALA A 62 5.31 -17.54 14.19
N GLN A 63 6.58 -17.90 14.36
CA GLN A 63 7.44 -18.23 13.21
C GLN A 63 7.01 -19.55 12.54
N ALA A 64 6.65 -20.55 13.32
CA ALA A 64 6.18 -21.84 12.82
C ALA A 64 4.88 -21.71 12.01
N PHE A 65 4.00 -20.80 12.38
CA PHE A 65 2.81 -20.47 11.62
C PHE A 65 3.12 -20.13 10.15
N PHE A 66 4.16 -19.34 9.91
CA PHE A 66 4.56 -18.94 8.54
C PHE A 66 5.24 -20.06 7.73
N GLU A 67 5.54 -21.19 8.33
CA GLU A 67 6.00 -22.40 7.64
C GLU A 67 4.82 -23.32 7.29
N GLY A 68 3.67 -23.13 7.95
CA GLY A 68 2.43 -23.88 7.72
C GLY A 68 1.65 -23.44 6.47
N GLN A 69 0.46 -23.98 6.33
CA GLN A 69 -0.46 -23.69 5.24
C GLN A 69 -1.65 -22.80 5.69
N GLU A 70 -1.74 -22.51 6.96
CA GLU A 70 -2.82 -21.75 7.57
C GLU A 70 -2.83 -20.30 7.05
N ALA A 71 -4.03 -19.79 6.79
CA ALA A 71 -4.22 -18.42 6.35
C ALA A 71 -4.32 -17.44 7.52
N PHE A 72 -4.81 -17.91 8.68
CA PHE A 72 -5.09 -17.07 9.85
C PHE A 72 -4.39 -17.64 11.07
N PRO A 73 -3.71 -16.78 11.89
CA PRO A 73 -2.95 -17.22 13.06
C PRO A 73 -3.82 -17.57 14.26
N GLY A 74 -5.09 -17.19 14.24
CA GLY A 74 -6.06 -17.40 15.29
C GLY A 74 -7.43 -16.87 14.91
N GLU A 75 -8.41 -17.02 15.80
CA GLU A 75 -9.78 -16.51 15.62
C GLU A 75 -9.96 -15.09 16.14
N THR A 76 -9.10 -14.65 17.06
CA THR A 76 -9.18 -13.33 17.72
C THR A 76 -7.81 -12.69 17.80
N VAL A 77 -7.79 -11.35 17.84
CA VAL A 77 -6.57 -10.60 18.20
C VAL A 77 -6.32 -10.63 19.71
N HIS A 78 -5.11 -10.29 20.11
CA HIS A 78 -4.71 -10.06 21.48
C HIS A 78 -4.40 -8.58 21.70
N HIS A 79 -4.82 -8.04 22.85
CA HIS A 79 -4.50 -6.67 23.22
C HIS A 79 -3.56 -6.65 24.43
N ALA A 80 -2.42 -5.98 24.30
CA ALA A 80 -1.48 -5.78 25.40
C ALA A 80 -0.77 -4.43 25.23
N ALA A 81 -0.61 -3.67 26.31
CA ALA A 81 -0.01 -2.33 26.33
C ALA A 81 -0.54 -1.37 25.25
N GLY A 82 -1.83 -1.48 24.90
CA GLY A 82 -2.46 -0.67 23.86
C GLY A 82 -2.14 -1.10 22.42
N LEU A 83 -1.49 -2.26 22.22
CA LEU A 83 -1.18 -2.82 20.91
C LEU A 83 -2.16 -3.94 20.54
N THR A 84 -2.51 -4.00 19.26
CA THR A 84 -3.25 -5.10 18.66
C THR A 84 -2.25 -6.11 18.08
N LEU A 85 -2.20 -7.31 18.66
CA LEU A 85 -1.26 -8.39 18.31
C LEU A 85 -2.01 -9.56 17.68
N LEU A 86 -1.44 -10.18 16.67
CA LEU A 86 -1.99 -11.38 16.03
C LEU A 86 -1.55 -12.68 16.73
N PHE A 87 -0.51 -12.62 17.54
CA PHE A 87 -0.01 -13.72 18.35
C PHE A 87 -0.05 -13.35 19.83
N ALA A 88 -0.34 -14.32 20.70
CA ALA A 88 -0.51 -14.07 22.12
C ALA A 88 0.73 -13.39 22.74
N PRO A 89 0.57 -12.38 23.60
CA PRO A 89 1.69 -11.71 24.24
C PRO A 89 2.42 -12.66 25.19
N THR A 90 3.76 -12.59 25.19
CA THR A 90 4.61 -13.44 26.06
C THR A 90 5.34 -12.66 27.15
N ALA A 91 5.34 -11.31 27.08
CA ALA A 91 6.06 -10.43 27.99
C ALA A 91 5.16 -9.23 28.38
N GLN A 92 4.09 -9.48 29.14
CA GLN A 92 3.05 -8.49 29.44
C GLN A 92 3.57 -7.20 30.08
N ASP A 93 4.62 -7.29 30.89
CA ASP A 93 5.22 -6.15 31.60
C ASP A 93 6.32 -5.44 30.77
N ALA A 94 6.69 -5.96 29.60
CA ALA A 94 7.69 -5.34 28.73
C ALA A 94 7.10 -4.16 27.94
N PRO A 95 7.91 -3.15 27.58
CA PRO A 95 7.49 -2.06 26.69
C PRO A 95 6.90 -2.55 25.37
N ILE A 96 7.41 -3.67 24.86
CA ILE A 96 6.87 -4.40 23.72
C ILE A 96 6.42 -5.77 24.22
N PRO A 97 5.12 -6.01 24.41
CA PRO A 97 4.61 -7.18 25.13
C PRO A 97 4.57 -8.47 24.31
N GLY A 98 4.79 -8.41 23.00
CA GLY A 98 4.66 -9.58 22.13
C GLY A 98 5.39 -9.43 20.80
N ASP A 99 5.23 -10.43 19.93
CA ASP A 99 5.91 -10.51 18.64
C ASP A 99 5.27 -9.56 17.62
N ILE A 100 5.63 -8.27 17.72
CA ILE A 100 5.20 -7.25 16.74
C ILE A 100 5.84 -7.48 15.36
N VAL A 101 6.98 -8.19 15.28
CA VAL A 101 7.63 -8.48 14.00
C VAL A 101 6.82 -9.51 13.22
N ALA A 102 6.39 -10.58 13.85
CA ALA A 102 5.53 -11.58 13.23
C ALA A 102 4.15 -10.97 12.86
N SER A 103 3.56 -10.19 13.77
CA SER A 103 2.28 -9.50 13.53
C SER A 103 2.38 -8.50 12.37
N ALA A 104 3.44 -7.67 12.34
CA ALA A 104 3.68 -6.74 11.25
C ALA A 104 3.94 -7.46 9.92
N PHE A 105 4.72 -8.56 9.93
CA PHE A 105 4.92 -9.35 8.72
C PHE A 105 3.60 -9.87 8.14
N TYR A 106 2.73 -10.42 8.98
CA TYR A 106 1.42 -10.90 8.55
C TYR A 106 0.61 -9.81 7.83
N LEU A 107 0.51 -8.63 8.45
CA LEU A 107 -0.28 -7.51 7.94
C LEU A 107 0.35 -6.88 6.67
N LEU A 108 1.63 -6.60 6.70
CA LEU A 108 2.34 -5.92 5.59
C LEU A 108 2.51 -6.82 4.37
N ALA A 109 2.80 -8.12 4.58
CA ALA A 109 2.93 -9.07 3.49
C ALA A 109 1.58 -9.57 2.95
N ARG A 110 0.45 -9.18 3.57
CA ARG A 110 -0.87 -9.69 3.21
C ARG A 110 -0.88 -11.22 3.18
N TRP A 111 -0.45 -11.82 4.28
CA TRP A 111 -0.31 -13.27 4.37
C TRP A 111 -1.61 -14.03 4.07
N ASP A 112 -2.75 -13.48 4.49
CA ASP A 112 -4.08 -13.99 4.15
C ASP A 112 -4.27 -14.08 2.62
N GLU A 113 -3.90 -13.05 1.88
CA GLU A 113 -4.02 -13.04 0.42
C GLU A 113 -3.09 -14.06 -0.24
N TYR A 114 -1.92 -14.29 0.33
CA TYR A 114 -0.98 -15.30 -0.15
C TYR A 114 -1.51 -16.73 0.07
N ARG A 115 -2.25 -16.98 1.16
CA ARG A 115 -2.70 -18.35 1.55
C ARG A 115 -4.11 -18.69 1.11
N VAL A 116 -5.05 -17.76 1.12
CA VAL A 116 -6.42 -18.00 0.66
C VAL A 116 -6.44 -18.07 -0.86
N ALA A 117 -6.99 -19.16 -1.41
CA ALA A 117 -7.02 -19.37 -2.87
C ALA A 117 -8.16 -18.61 -3.58
N ASP A 118 -9.20 -18.21 -2.84
CA ASP A 118 -10.37 -17.53 -3.41
C ASP A 118 -9.97 -16.22 -4.11
N ARG A 119 -10.52 -16.02 -5.32
CA ARG A 119 -10.30 -14.78 -6.09
C ARG A 119 -11.61 -14.26 -6.68
N ASP A 120 -11.75 -12.94 -6.70
CA ASP A 120 -12.83 -12.28 -7.42
C ASP A 120 -12.57 -12.30 -8.95
N ARG A 121 -13.52 -11.77 -9.72
CA ARG A 121 -13.39 -11.67 -11.19
C ARG A 121 -12.20 -10.84 -11.67
N PHE A 122 -11.52 -10.13 -10.80
CA PHE A 122 -10.34 -9.31 -11.09
C PHE A 122 -9.05 -9.95 -10.56
N GLY A 123 -9.13 -11.15 -9.99
CA GLY A 123 -7.99 -11.87 -9.43
C GLY A 123 -7.58 -11.42 -8.02
N ARG A 124 -8.42 -10.65 -7.30
CA ARG A 124 -8.13 -10.14 -5.95
C ARG A 124 -8.78 -11.03 -4.89
N LEU A 125 -8.21 -11.05 -3.69
CA LEU A 125 -8.85 -11.65 -2.53
C LEU A 125 -10.18 -10.91 -2.24
N PRO A 126 -11.34 -11.59 -2.21
CA PRO A 126 -12.59 -10.96 -1.76
C PRO A 126 -12.47 -10.50 -0.30
N PHE A 127 -12.94 -9.30 0.02
CA PHE A 127 -12.90 -8.78 1.39
C PHE A 127 -13.50 -9.75 2.41
N ALA A 128 -14.62 -10.40 2.06
CA ALA A 128 -15.25 -11.42 2.90
C ALA A 128 -14.38 -12.67 3.17
N ARG A 129 -13.18 -12.77 2.60
CA ARG A 129 -12.19 -13.83 2.80
C ARG A 129 -10.89 -13.31 3.41
N SER A 130 -10.82 -12.03 3.73
CA SER A 130 -9.65 -11.40 4.34
C SER A 130 -9.57 -11.65 5.85
N ALA A 131 -8.39 -11.44 6.40
CA ALA A 131 -8.16 -11.50 7.84
C ALA A 131 -9.10 -10.58 8.63
N PHE A 132 -9.45 -9.40 8.09
CA PHE A 132 -10.35 -8.42 8.72
C PHE A 132 -11.79 -8.93 8.92
N THR A 133 -12.17 -10.02 8.30
CA THR A 133 -13.50 -10.66 8.48
C THR A 133 -13.43 -12.01 9.18
N HIS A 134 -12.23 -12.56 9.39
CA HIS A 134 -12.03 -13.88 9.98
C HIS A 134 -11.42 -13.80 11.39
N ILE A 135 -10.69 -12.73 11.70
CA ILE A 135 -10.05 -12.55 13.01
C ILE A 135 -10.86 -11.51 13.77
N GLU A 136 -11.53 -11.93 14.82
CA GLU A 136 -12.32 -11.06 15.68
C GLU A 136 -11.43 -9.99 16.34
N GLY A 137 -11.86 -8.74 16.29
CA GLY A 137 -11.11 -7.59 16.83
C GLY A 137 -10.02 -7.05 15.93
N LEU A 138 -9.75 -7.66 14.76
CA LEU A 138 -8.89 -7.07 13.76
C LEU A 138 -9.70 -6.09 12.90
N ASP A 139 -9.49 -4.80 13.12
CA ASP A 139 -10.21 -3.73 12.40
C ASP A 139 -9.34 -3.15 11.29
N ILE A 140 -9.92 -2.96 10.10
CA ILE A 140 -9.26 -2.29 8.98
C ILE A 140 -8.99 -0.80 9.26
N GLU A 141 -9.74 -0.20 10.16
CA GLU A 141 -9.57 1.19 10.61
C GLU A 141 -8.53 1.32 11.74
N ASP A 142 -8.08 0.21 12.34
CA ASP A 142 -7.01 0.21 13.35
C ASP A 142 -5.64 0.09 12.68
N PRO A 143 -4.80 1.15 12.70
CA PRO A 143 -3.47 1.13 12.13
C PRO A 143 -2.48 0.39 13.05
N ALA A 144 -2.61 -0.92 13.21
CA ALA A 144 -1.84 -1.72 14.16
C ALA A 144 -0.31 -1.56 13.99
N VAL A 145 0.19 -1.49 12.75
CA VAL A 145 1.63 -1.32 12.49
C VAL A 145 2.14 0.06 12.92
N GLU A 146 1.35 1.11 12.75
CA GLU A 146 1.65 2.44 13.29
C GLU A 146 1.64 2.44 14.83
N GLY A 147 0.79 1.62 15.44
CA GLY A 147 0.82 1.35 16.89
C GLY A 147 2.17 0.75 17.33
N TYR A 148 2.71 -0.20 16.57
CA TYR A 148 4.04 -0.77 16.83
C TYR A 148 5.14 0.26 16.69
N LEU A 149 5.08 1.12 15.66
CA LEU A 149 6.02 2.23 15.49
C LEU A 149 5.96 3.22 16.66
N ALA A 150 4.77 3.57 17.14
CA ALA A 150 4.60 4.46 18.28
C ALA A 150 5.18 3.86 19.57
N ALA A 151 4.96 2.57 19.81
CA ALA A 151 5.52 1.85 20.96
C ALA A 151 7.05 1.79 20.91
N LEU A 152 7.62 1.43 19.75
CA LEU A 152 9.08 1.40 19.56
C LEU A 152 9.69 2.80 19.72
N ARG A 153 9.05 3.83 19.16
CA ARG A 153 9.48 5.23 19.32
C ARG A 153 9.56 5.63 20.80
N THR A 154 8.53 5.28 21.55
CA THR A 154 8.47 5.54 23.01
C THR A 154 9.55 4.77 23.76
N ALA A 155 9.69 3.48 23.47
CA ALA A 155 10.69 2.62 24.14
C ALA A 155 12.14 3.07 23.85
N LEU A 156 12.41 3.55 22.63
CA LEU A 156 13.71 4.09 22.22
C LEU A 156 13.96 5.54 22.70
N GLY A 157 12.98 6.18 23.34
CA GLY A 157 13.09 7.59 23.75
C GLY A 157 13.18 8.57 22.57
N LEU A 158 12.70 8.18 21.38
CA LEU A 158 12.74 9.03 20.19
C LEU A 158 11.65 10.11 20.27
N PRO A 159 11.92 11.33 19.78
CA PRO A 159 10.93 12.40 19.79
C PRO A 159 9.72 12.05 18.91
N ALA A 160 8.56 12.59 19.25
CA ALA A 160 7.39 12.51 18.37
C ALA A 160 7.70 13.15 17.01
N PRO A 161 7.10 12.66 15.91
CA PRO A 161 7.26 13.29 14.61
C PRO A 161 6.86 14.77 14.68
N SER A 162 7.75 15.66 14.24
CA SER A 162 7.52 17.11 14.27
C SER A 162 6.67 17.61 13.11
N SER A 163 6.50 16.78 12.08
CA SER A 163 5.74 17.13 10.87
C SER A 163 5.13 15.87 10.27
N TRP A 164 4.07 16.09 9.50
CA TRP A 164 3.44 15.07 8.68
C TRP A 164 3.32 15.58 7.25
N THR A 165 3.29 14.67 6.28
CA THR A 165 3.18 15.00 4.87
C THR A 165 1.95 14.32 4.28
N VAL A 166 1.15 15.07 3.54
CA VAL A 166 0.04 14.52 2.75
C VAL A 166 0.50 14.36 1.31
N HIS A 167 0.45 13.12 0.82
CA HIS A 167 0.66 12.81 -0.58
C HIS A 167 -0.70 12.57 -1.24
N LEU A 168 -1.13 13.50 -2.10
CA LEU A 168 -2.35 13.35 -2.88
C LEU A 168 -2.05 12.52 -4.12
N THR A 169 -2.90 11.54 -4.38
CA THR A 169 -2.77 10.67 -5.56
C THR A 169 -4.09 10.52 -6.29
N HIS A 170 -4.05 10.44 -7.62
CA HIS A 170 -5.23 10.31 -8.45
C HIS A 170 -5.02 9.27 -9.54
N ASP A 171 -5.87 8.25 -9.58
CA ASP A 171 -5.88 7.24 -10.64
C ASP A 171 -6.85 7.69 -11.75
N ILE A 172 -6.33 7.85 -12.95
CA ILE A 172 -7.11 8.37 -14.09
C ILE A 172 -7.44 7.24 -15.06
N ASP A 173 -8.51 6.51 -14.75
CA ASP A 173 -9.06 5.46 -15.62
C ASP A 173 -9.89 6.04 -16.75
N ARG A 174 -10.64 7.11 -16.45
CA ARG A 174 -11.67 7.65 -17.31
C ARG A 174 -11.59 9.16 -17.36
N ILE A 175 -11.28 9.65 -18.55
CA ILE A 175 -11.15 11.08 -18.83
C ILE A 175 -12.36 11.65 -19.58
N ARG A 176 -13.27 10.79 -20.06
CA ARG A 176 -14.46 11.20 -20.79
C ARG A 176 -15.65 10.30 -20.48
N ARG A 177 -16.75 10.90 -20.03
CA ARG A 177 -18.06 10.26 -19.94
C ARG A 177 -18.78 10.28 -21.28
N HIS A 178 -18.70 11.39 -22.01
CA HIS A 178 -19.34 11.63 -23.29
C HIS A 178 -18.61 10.92 -24.43
N THR A 179 -18.43 9.61 -24.32
CA THR A 179 -18.04 8.73 -25.42
C THR A 179 -19.30 8.16 -26.09
N ALA A 180 -19.22 7.76 -27.38
CA ALA A 180 -20.36 7.16 -28.06
C ALA A 180 -21.00 5.98 -27.28
N ARG A 181 -20.15 5.14 -26.66
CA ARG A 181 -20.62 4.03 -25.77
C ARG A 181 -21.23 4.55 -24.47
N GLY A 182 -20.67 5.59 -23.86
CA GLY A 182 -21.18 6.22 -22.65
C GLY A 182 -22.56 6.83 -22.87
N ILE A 183 -22.73 7.53 -23.99
CA ILE A 183 -23.97 8.11 -24.42
C ILE A 183 -25.03 7.03 -24.69
N ALA A 184 -24.69 6.01 -25.49
CA ALA A 184 -25.59 4.89 -25.77
C ALA A 184 -26.07 4.20 -24.50
N ARG A 185 -25.17 4.00 -23.53
CA ARG A 185 -25.50 3.43 -22.21
C ARG A 185 -26.39 4.35 -21.38
N SER A 186 -26.17 5.66 -21.43
CA SER A 186 -26.99 6.65 -20.74
C SER A 186 -28.39 6.70 -21.33
N VAL A 187 -28.51 6.70 -22.66
CA VAL A 187 -29.80 6.64 -23.37
C VAL A 187 -30.56 5.35 -23.04
N LYS A 188 -29.89 4.21 -23.06
CA LYS A 188 -30.48 2.91 -22.68
C LYS A 188 -31.02 2.90 -21.24
N ARG A 189 -30.38 3.60 -20.33
CA ARG A 189 -30.74 3.58 -18.89
C ARG A 189 -31.74 4.67 -18.51
N ARG A 190 -31.65 5.86 -19.11
CA ARG A 190 -32.40 7.07 -18.73
C ARG A 190 -33.32 7.58 -19.82
N GLY A 191 -33.35 6.93 -21.00
CA GLY A 191 -34.15 7.33 -22.15
C GLY A 191 -33.51 8.46 -22.99
N PRO A 192 -34.22 8.94 -24.04
CA PRO A 192 -33.71 9.93 -25.00
C PRO A 192 -33.28 11.26 -24.37
N GLY A 193 -33.86 11.65 -23.23
CA GLY A 193 -33.49 12.86 -22.50
C GLY A 193 -32.01 12.92 -22.08
N ALA A 194 -31.33 11.75 -22.00
CA ALA A 194 -29.90 11.69 -21.72
C ALA A 194 -29.03 12.28 -22.85
N VAL A 195 -29.59 12.55 -24.04
CA VAL A 195 -28.90 13.27 -25.13
C VAL A 195 -28.65 14.72 -24.74
N GLY A 196 -29.52 15.31 -23.91
CA GLY A 196 -29.31 16.66 -23.36
C GLY A 196 -28.00 16.83 -22.60
N ASP A 197 -27.48 15.75 -21.99
CA ASP A 197 -26.20 15.78 -21.28
C ASP A 197 -25.01 16.09 -22.22
N LEU A 198 -25.17 15.89 -23.55
CA LEU A 198 -24.13 16.22 -24.53
C LEU A 198 -23.83 17.71 -24.65
N VAL A 199 -24.81 18.55 -24.24
CA VAL A 199 -24.70 20.01 -24.30
C VAL A 199 -23.99 20.55 -23.06
N HIS A 200 -23.84 19.75 -22.01
CA HIS A 200 -23.19 20.11 -20.77
C HIS A 200 -21.73 19.68 -20.77
N HIS A 201 -20.93 20.37 -19.95
CA HIS A 201 -19.54 19.99 -19.68
C HIS A 201 -19.45 18.53 -19.25
N ASP A 202 -18.46 17.78 -19.77
CA ASP A 202 -18.28 16.38 -19.39
C ASP A 202 -17.88 16.31 -17.90
N PRO A 203 -18.71 15.72 -17.03
CA PRO A 203 -18.45 15.72 -15.58
C PRO A 203 -17.20 14.93 -15.17
N TRP A 204 -16.59 14.20 -16.11
CA TRP A 204 -15.29 13.51 -15.88
C TRP A 204 -14.11 14.32 -16.41
N ASP A 205 -14.33 15.43 -17.09
CA ASP A 205 -13.30 16.36 -17.53
C ASP A 205 -13.06 17.41 -16.44
N ASN A 206 -12.64 16.97 -15.27
CA ASN A 206 -12.46 17.78 -14.07
C ASN A 206 -11.05 17.70 -13.47
N LEU A 207 -10.11 17.00 -14.13
CA LEU A 207 -8.76 16.82 -13.58
C LEU A 207 -8.04 18.16 -13.42
N THR A 208 -8.17 19.07 -14.40
CA THR A 208 -7.55 20.40 -14.33
C THR A 208 -8.06 21.18 -13.12
N ASP A 209 -9.38 21.20 -12.89
CA ASP A 209 -9.99 21.89 -11.73
C ASP A 209 -9.52 21.28 -10.41
N LEU A 210 -9.39 19.94 -10.36
CA LEU A 210 -8.88 19.22 -9.20
C LEU A 210 -7.43 19.61 -8.91
N LEU A 211 -6.57 19.59 -9.92
CA LEU A 211 -5.16 19.96 -9.80
C LEU A 211 -4.99 21.43 -9.41
N GLU A 212 -5.76 22.34 -10.00
CA GLU A 212 -5.76 23.77 -9.59
C GLU A 212 -6.18 23.95 -8.14
N THR A 213 -7.19 23.20 -7.70
CA THR A 213 -7.69 23.27 -6.32
C THR A 213 -6.63 22.81 -5.32
N THR A 214 -5.89 21.76 -5.63
CA THR A 214 -4.80 21.26 -4.78
C THR A 214 -3.60 22.19 -4.81
N TRP A 215 -3.21 22.67 -5.99
CA TRP A 215 -2.10 23.61 -6.17
C TRP A 215 -2.32 24.94 -5.43
N ARG A 216 -3.53 25.53 -5.51
CA ARG A 216 -3.89 26.76 -4.76
C ARG A 216 -3.78 26.60 -3.24
N ARG A 217 -3.83 25.37 -2.74
CA ARG A 217 -3.63 25.04 -1.31
C ARG A 217 -2.18 24.68 -0.97
N GLY A 218 -1.24 24.84 -1.91
CA GLY A 218 0.17 24.50 -1.70
C GLY A 218 0.44 22.98 -1.70
N LEU A 219 -0.52 22.15 -2.12
CA LEU A 219 -0.40 20.71 -2.18
C LEU A 219 0.02 20.28 -3.59
N ARG A 220 0.79 19.20 -3.67
CA ARG A 220 1.17 18.55 -4.93
C ARG A 220 0.45 17.21 -5.05
N SER A 221 0.21 16.79 -6.29
CA SER A 221 -0.44 15.52 -6.59
C SER A 221 0.43 14.66 -7.49
N THR A 222 0.44 13.35 -7.20
CA THR A 222 0.91 12.34 -8.15
C THR A 222 -0.30 11.80 -8.92
N VAL A 223 -0.25 11.92 -10.23
CA VAL A 223 -1.35 11.49 -11.14
C VAL A 223 -0.91 10.24 -11.89
N PHE A 224 -1.64 9.16 -11.66
CA PHE A 224 -1.38 7.87 -12.28
C PHE A 224 -2.15 7.78 -13.61
N LEU A 225 -1.41 7.72 -14.72
CA LEU A 225 -1.94 7.64 -16.08
C LEU A 225 -1.66 6.28 -16.71
N ILE A 226 -2.65 5.71 -17.41
CA ILE A 226 -2.49 4.44 -18.14
C ILE A 226 -1.57 4.66 -19.35
N GLY A 227 -0.48 3.91 -19.43
CA GLY A 227 0.48 3.98 -20.53
C GLY A 227 -0.10 3.44 -21.84
N ARG A 228 -0.72 2.27 -21.79
CA ARG A 228 -1.41 1.62 -22.92
C ARG A 228 -2.73 0.99 -22.51
N ASN A 229 -3.82 1.61 -22.88
CA ASN A 229 -5.16 1.07 -22.67
C ASN A 229 -5.43 -0.04 -23.72
N ARG A 230 -5.28 -1.30 -23.33
CA ARG A 230 -5.44 -2.48 -24.21
C ARG A 230 -6.62 -3.37 -23.85
N HIS A 231 -7.08 -3.29 -22.62
CA HIS A 231 -8.15 -4.15 -22.12
C HIS A 231 -9.45 -3.36 -21.92
N ARG A 232 -10.59 -4.04 -22.05
CA ARG A 232 -11.93 -3.44 -21.86
C ARG A 232 -12.16 -2.85 -20.45
N LEU A 233 -11.38 -3.30 -19.47
CA LEU A 233 -11.42 -2.84 -18.09
C LEU A 233 -10.58 -1.59 -17.84
N ASP A 234 -9.73 -1.19 -18.78
CA ASP A 234 -8.88 0.00 -18.66
C ASP A 234 -9.62 1.34 -18.83
N GLY A 235 -10.93 1.34 -18.72
CA GLY A 235 -11.73 2.58 -18.66
C GLY A 235 -12.03 3.25 -19.99
N THR A 236 -11.49 4.44 -20.23
CA THR A 236 -11.73 5.22 -21.45
C THR A 236 -11.19 4.51 -22.70
N PRO A 237 -11.94 4.52 -23.84
CA PRO A 237 -11.45 3.89 -25.07
C PRO A 237 -10.06 4.41 -25.50
N ARG A 238 -9.22 3.47 -25.96
CA ARG A 238 -7.80 3.69 -26.25
C ARG A 238 -7.52 4.99 -27.02
N ARG A 239 -8.17 5.20 -28.17
CA ARG A 239 -7.91 6.38 -29.03
C ARG A 239 -8.21 7.71 -28.32
N THR A 240 -9.25 7.75 -27.51
CA THR A 240 -9.63 8.95 -26.73
C THR A 240 -8.60 9.17 -25.62
N TYR A 241 -8.22 8.11 -24.91
CA TYR A 241 -7.28 8.20 -23.80
C TYR A 241 -5.89 8.64 -24.27
N GLU A 242 -5.34 8.01 -25.30
CA GLU A 242 -4.01 8.32 -25.84
C GLU A 242 -3.91 9.77 -26.38
N ARG A 243 -4.99 10.29 -26.94
CA ARG A 243 -5.04 11.68 -27.41
C ARG A 243 -4.98 12.68 -26.26
N GLU A 244 -5.73 12.42 -25.18
CA GLU A 244 -5.85 13.35 -24.05
C GLU A 244 -4.67 13.20 -23.05
N ARG A 245 -4.03 12.03 -22.97
CA ARG A 245 -2.99 11.73 -21.99
C ARG A 245 -1.83 12.73 -22.01
N ARG A 246 -1.37 13.14 -23.20
CA ARG A 246 -0.30 14.14 -23.32
C ARG A 246 -0.68 15.49 -22.74
N ASN A 247 -1.92 15.93 -23.01
CA ASN A 247 -2.42 17.18 -22.47
C ASN A 247 -2.54 17.10 -20.94
N LEU A 248 -3.01 15.97 -20.41
CA LEU A 248 -3.09 15.73 -18.97
C LEU A 248 -1.69 15.73 -18.32
N ALA A 249 -0.71 15.03 -18.90
CA ALA A 249 0.66 15.01 -18.41
C ALA A 249 1.26 16.43 -18.38
N ALA A 250 1.07 17.20 -19.44
CA ALA A 250 1.53 18.59 -19.50
C ALA A 250 0.85 19.47 -18.44
N ALA A 251 -0.45 19.31 -18.19
CA ALA A 251 -1.17 20.04 -17.17
C ALA A 251 -0.69 19.69 -15.75
N VAL A 252 -0.44 18.41 -15.47
CA VAL A 252 0.12 17.94 -14.19
C VAL A 252 1.48 18.60 -13.91
N HIS A 253 2.38 18.58 -14.89
CA HIS A 253 3.70 19.20 -14.75
C HIS A 253 3.65 20.73 -14.61
N ALA A 254 2.76 21.41 -15.36
CA ALA A 254 2.57 22.85 -15.25
C ALA A 254 2.13 23.30 -13.84
N MET A 255 1.45 22.42 -13.09
CA MET A 255 1.01 22.63 -11.72
C MET A 255 1.98 22.02 -10.67
N GLY A 256 3.19 21.64 -11.09
CA GLY A 256 4.21 21.08 -10.20
C GLY A 256 3.87 19.70 -9.63
N GLY A 257 2.92 18.98 -10.23
CA GLY A 257 2.59 17.60 -9.91
C GLY A 257 3.54 16.59 -10.57
N GLU A 258 3.41 15.34 -10.17
CA GLU A 258 4.15 14.19 -10.70
C GLU A 258 3.23 13.31 -11.54
N VAL A 259 3.76 12.79 -12.66
CA VAL A 259 3.09 11.76 -13.44
C VAL A 259 3.70 10.40 -13.11
N ALA A 260 2.83 9.44 -12.80
CA ALA A 260 3.21 8.05 -12.54
C ALA A 260 2.40 7.09 -13.42
N LEU A 261 2.83 5.83 -13.47
CA LEU A 261 2.17 4.83 -14.29
C LEU A 261 0.97 4.22 -13.55
N HIS A 262 -0.24 4.35 -14.13
CA HIS A 262 -1.34 3.46 -13.81
C HIS A 262 -1.24 2.21 -14.68
N GLY A 263 -0.64 1.13 -14.14
CA GLY A 263 -0.44 -0.11 -14.89
C GLY A 263 -1.79 -0.69 -15.33
N ALA A 264 -1.97 -0.92 -16.63
CA ALA A 264 -3.20 -1.44 -17.21
C ALA A 264 -3.53 -2.85 -16.66
N PHE A 265 -4.78 -3.27 -16.83
CA PHE A 265 -5.27 -4.54 -16.29
C PHE A 265 -4.40 -5.76 -16.66
N ALA A 266 -3.89 -5.80 -17.87
CA ALA A 266 -3.08 -6.92 -18.36
C ALA A 266 -1.59 -6.83 -17.99
N SER A 267 -1.08 -5.66 -17.60
CA SER A 267 0.35 -5.47 -17.33
C SER A 267 0.79 -5.96 -15.95
N SER A 268 -0.16 -6.19 -15.03
CA SER A 268 0.13 -6.82 -13.74
C SER A 268 0.65 -8.27 -13.86
N GLU A 269 0.41 -8.92 -15.00
CA GLU A 269 0.79 -10.32 -15.27
C GLU A 269 1.91 -10.45 -16.31
N SER A 270 2.41 -9.33 -16.85
CA SER A 270 3.39 -9.34 -17.94
C SER A 270 4.40 -8.21 -17.81
N GLU A 271 5.64 -8.58 -17.47
CA GLU A 271 6.76 -7.63 -17.40
C GLU A 271 6.96 -6.88 -18.73
N GLN A 272 6.86 -7.59 -19.88
CA GLN A 272 6.96 -6.96 -21.18
C GLN A 272 5.88 -5.90 -21.39
N ALA A 273 4.63 -6.20 -21.03
CA ALA A 273 3.52 -5.24 -21.14
C ALA A 273 3.76 -4.01 -20.24
N LEU A 274 4.26 -4.23 -19.04
CA LEU A 274 4.62 -3.15 -18.11
C LEU A 274 5.74 -2.27 -18.68
N GLN A 275 6.81 -2.88 -19.18
CA GLN A 275 7.93 -2.14 -19.80
C GLN A 275 7.47 -1.29 -20.98
N GLU A 276 6.58 -1.82 -21.85
CA GLU A 276 6.01 -1.09 -22.98
C GLU A 276 5.15 0.09 -22.52
N GLU A 277 4.40 -0.03 -21.42
CA GLU A 277 3.62 1.08 -20.85
C GLU A 277 4.52 2.17 -20.28
N VAL A 278 5.55 1.76 -19.52
CA VAL A 278 6.56 2.69 -18.99
C VAL A 278 7.22 3.45 -20.12
N ALA A 279 7.66 2.76 -21.19
CA ALA A 279 8.32 3.39 -22.33
C ALA A 279 7.43 4.43 -23.03
N VAL A 280 6.14 4.11 -23.21
CA VAL A 280 5.18 5.05 -23.81
C VAL A 280 5.00 6.28 -22.93
N LEU A 281 4.80 6.08 -21.61
CA LEU A 281 4.53 7.20 -20.71
C LEU A 281 5.78 8.06 -20.51
N ARG A 282 6.98 7.46 -20.45
CA ARG A 282 8.25 8.18 -20.41
C ARG A 282 8.45 9.08 -21.64
N GLY A 283 8.07 8.62 -22.82
CA GLY A 283 8.14 9.41 -24.05
C GLY A 283 7.22 10.63 -24.07
N GLU A 284 6.18 10.65 -23.23
CA GLU A 284 5.17 11.72 -23.18
C GLU A 284 5.28 12.61 -21.93
N ALA A 285 5.68 12.05 -20.80
CA ALA A 285 5.68 12.70 -19.49
C ALA A 285 7.05 12.76 -18.81
N GLY A 286 8.11 12.24 -19.43
CA GLY A 286 9.46 12.27 -18.85
C GLY A 286 9.70 11.13 -17.83
N ASP A 287 10.37 11.43 -16.72
CA ASP A 287 10.74 10.42 -15.73
C ASP A 287 9.52 9.84 -14.98
N ILE A 288 9.38 8.52 -15.00
CA ILE A 288 8.31 7.79 -14.34
C ILE A 288 8.93 6.93 -13.22
N ARG A 289 8.62 7.27 -11.98
CA ARG A 289 9.21 6.65 -10.77
C ARG A 289 8.28 5.73 -10.03
N GLY A 290 6.95 5.87 -10.21
CA GLY A 290 5.95 5.09 -9.48
C GLY A 290 5.04 4.31 -10.40
N VAL A 291 4.52 3.19 -9.90
CA VAL A 291 3.48 2.40 -10.54
C VAL A 291 2.39 2.06 -9.52
N ARG A 292 1.13 2.12 -9.97
CA ARG A 292 -0.02 1.58 -9.27
C ARG A 292 -0.85 0.78 -10.25
N PHE A 293 -1.02 -0.51 -9.99
CA PHE A 293 -1.77 -1.35 -10.91
C PHE A 293 -3.27 -1.11 -10.81
N HIS A 294 -3.92 -1.10 -11.98
CA HIS A 294 -5.37 -1.02 -12.10
C HIS A 294 -6.05 -2.17 -11.33
N TYR A 295 -7.07 -1.85 -10.55
CA TYR A 295 -7.72 -2.75 -9.58
C TYR A 295 -6.81 -3.22 -8.43
N LEU A 296 -5.65 -2.61 -8.18
CA LEU A 296 -4.69 -3.00 -7.13
C LEU A 296 -4.29 -4.49 -7.23
N ARG A 297 -3.91 -4.92 -8.44
CA ARG A 297 -3.47 -6.30 -8.72
C ARG A 297 -1.97 -6.45 -8.52
#